data_ea46fb9aaee1900551d8df5f518b2e1e
#
_entry.id   ea46fb9aaee1900551d8df5f518b2e1e
#
_cell.length_a   1.000
_cell.length_b   1.000
_cell.length_c   1.000
_cell.angle_alpha   90.00
_cell.angle_beta   90.00
_cell.angle_gamma   90.00
#
_symmetry.space_group_name_H-M   'P 1'
#
loop_
_entity.id
_entity.type
_entity.pdbx_description
1 polymer ?
#
loop_
_entity_poly.entity_id
_entity_poly.type
_entity_poly.pdbx_seq_one_letter_code
_entity_poly.pdbx_strand_id
1 'polypeptide(L)'
;LQAWLRNVIEEALRRNAKIILPPRLYMLSQKHNLPYQSVKINSSSGRWGSCSARRNINLSFYLVLLPKHLIDYVLLHELSHTREMNHGERFWALLDELTEGKAQALRKELKQYRTEI
;
A
#
# COMPACT_ATOMS: atom_id res chain seq x y z
N LEU A 1 5.92 -25.46 -0.61
CA LEU A 1 6.02 -24.99 -1.99
C LEU A 1 7.48 -25.06 -2.45
N GLN A 2 7.73 -25.66 -3.60
CA GLN A 2 9.09 -25.79 -4.10
C GLN A 2 9.68 -24.41 -4.43
N ALA A 3 11.00 -24.29 -4.22
CA ALA A 3 11.67 -23.00 -4.37
C ALA A 3 11.51 -22.38 -5.76
N TRP A 4 11.68 -23.20 -6.83
CA TRP A 4 11.55 -22.65 -8.18
C TRP A 4 10.13 -22.19 -8.49
N LEU A 5 9.11 -22.93 -7.99
CA LEU A 5 7.71 -22.55 -8.17
C LEU A 5 7.42 -21.25 -7.43
N ARG A 6 7.94 -21.12 -6.21
CA ARG A 6 7.81 -19.87 -5.46
C ARG A 6 8.43 -18.71 -6.24
N ASN A 7 9.61 -18.92 -6.81
CA ASN A 7 10.28 -17.86 -7.60
C ASN A 7 9.44 -17.46 -8.81
N VAL A 8 8.83 -18.42 -9.49
CA VAL A 8 7.98 -18.13 -10.65
C VAL A 8 6.77 -17.28 -10.22
N ILE A 9 6.14 -17.66 -9.11
CA ILE A 9 4.98 -16.92 -8.58
C ILE A 9 5.40 -15.51 -8.17
N GLU A 10 6.52 -15.36 -7.47
CA GLU A 10 7.00 -14.06 -7.03
C GLU A 10 7.35 -13.15 -8.19
N GLU A 11 7.95 -13.70 -9.25
CA GLU A 11 8.22 -12.93 -10.47
C GLU A 11 6.93 -12.42 -11.11
N ALA A 12 5.90 -13.27 -11.15
CA ALA A 12 4.60 -12.87 -11.69
C ALA A 12 3.96 -11.77 -10.84
N LEU A 13 4.03 -11.90 -9.51
CA LEU A 13 3.50 -10.89 -8.60
C LEU A 13 4.24 -9.57 -8.77
N ARG A 14 5.56 -9.60 -8.85
CA ARG A 14 6.38 -8.40 -9.02
C ARG A 14 6.02 -7.68 -10.32
N ARG A 15 5.89 -8.45 -11.41
CA ARG A 15 5.54 -7.88 -12.72
C ARG A 15 4.17 -7.21 -12.67
N ASN A 16 3.18 -7.90 -12.12
CA ASN A 16 1.83 -7.34 -11.99
C ASN A 16 1.82 -6.10 -11.09
N ALA A 17 2.53 -6.15 -9.97
CA ALA A 17 2.60 -5.03 -9.04
C ALA A 17 3.18 -3.78 -9.72
N LYS A 18 4.24 -3.95 -10.50
CA LYS A 18 4.86 -2.83 -11.22
C LYS A 18 3.94 -2.22 -12.27
N ILE A 19 3.02 -3.01 -12.81
CA ILE A 19 2.06 -2.52 -13.80
C ILE A 19 0.86 -1.84 -13.11
N ILE A 20 0.37 -2.40 -12.01
CA ILE A 20 -0.89 -2.00 -11.39
C ILE A 20 -0.70 -0.89 -10.34
N LEU A 21 0.29 -1.04 -9.45
CA LEU A 21 0.37 -0.20 -8.26
C LEU A 21 0.85 1.23 -8.51
N PRO A 22 1.93 1.48 -9.28
CA PRO A 22 2.38 2.85 -9.46
C PRO A 22 1.36 3.78 -10.13
N PRO A 23 0.65 3.36 -11.20
CA PRO A 23 -0.38 4.23 -11.79
C PRO A 23 -1.54 4.49 -10.82
N ARG A 24 -1.93 3.49 -10.04
CA ARG A 24 -3.02 3.65 -9.07
C ARG A 24 -2.62 4.61 -7.96
N LEU A 25 -1.39 4.46 -7.44
CA LEU A 25 -0.86 5.36 -6.42
C LEU A 25 -0.82 6.80 -6.94
N TYR A 26 -0.35 6.98 -8.16
CA TYR A 26 -0.28 8.30 -8.76
C TYR A 26 -1.67 8.94 -8.88
N MET A 27 -2.65 8.18 -9.34
CA MET A 27 -4.01 8.66 -9.47
C MET A 27 -4.59 9.11 -8.13
N LEU A 28 -4.41 8.30 -7.09
CA LEU A 28 -4.88 8.64 -5.74
C LEU A 28 -4.14 9.85 -5.18
N SER A 29 -2.84 9.93 -5.44
CA SER A 29 -2.01 11.08 -5.04
C SER A 29 -2.54 12.37 -5.66
N GLN A 30 -2.84 12.36 -6.94
CA GLN A 30 -3.37 13.54 -7.63
C GLN A 30 -4.78 13.89 -7.16
N LYS A 31 -5.63 12.89 -7.00
CA LYS A 31 -7.00 13.09 -6.57
C LYS A 31 -7.08 13.76 -5.21
N HIS A 32 -6.19 13.40 -4.28
CA HIS A 32 -6.23 13.88 -2.91
C HIS A 32 -5.15 14.91 -2.59
N ASN A 33 -4.38 15.33 -3.58
CA ASN A 33 -3.32 16.31 -3.44
C ASN A 33 -2.31 15.92 -2.34
N LEU A 34 -1.81 14.68 -2.45
CA LEU A 34 -0.82 14.11 -1.54
C LEU A 34 0.41 13.69 -2.33
N PRO A 35 1.29 14.63 -2.70
CA PRO A 35 2.44 14.32 -3.54
C PRO A 35 3.46 13.46 -2.80
N TYR A 36 4.07 12.53 -3.54
CA TYR A 36 5.14 11.68 -3.03
C TYR A 36 6.36 11.82 -3.94
N GLN A 37 7.54 11.44 -3.41
CA GLN A 37 8.80 11.61 -4.13
C GLN A 37 9.07 10.46 -5.10
N SER A 38 8.86 9.22 -4.64
CA SER A 38 9.13 8.04 -5.45
C SER A 38 8.31 6.86 -4.93
N VAL A 39 8.17 5.84 -5.78
CA VAL A 39 7.55 4.57 -5.39
C VAL A 39 8.41 3.43 -5.89
N LYS A 40 8.60 2.42 -5.04
CA LYS A 40 9.33 1.20 -5.38
C LYS A 40 8.52 -0.01 -4.95
N ILE A 41 8.64 -1.08 -5.74
CA ILE A 41 8.01 -2.36 -5.43
C ILE A 41 9.07 -3.27 -4.83
N ASN A 42 8.75 -3.89 -3.70
CA ASN A 42 9.66 -4.82 -3.03
C ASN A 42 8.98 -6.15 -2.73
N SER A 43 9.73 -7.07 -2.13
CA SER A 43 9.25 -8.40 -1.78
C SER A 43 9.00 -8.57 -0.28
N SER A 44 8.75 -7.47 0.43
CA SER A 44 8.56 -7.51 1.87
C SER A 44 7.38 -8.40 2.26
N SER A 45 7.59 -9.26 3.24
CA SER A 45 6.58 -10.16 3.75
C SER A 45 6.10 -9.83 5.17
N GLY A 46 6.54 -8.74 5.74
CA GLY A 46 6.08 -8.34 7.07
C GLY A 46 5.30 -7.04 7.04
N ARG A 47 5.16 -6.47 5.88
CA ARG A 47 4.65 -5.11 5.74
C ARG A 47 4.08 -4.91 4.33
N TRP A 48 2.89 -4.36 4.25
CA TRP A 48 2.27 -4.07 2.95
C TRP A 48 2.91 -2.88 2.25
N GLY A 49 3.36 -1.89 3.02
CA GLY A 49 3.98 -0.71 2.46
C GLY A 49 4.67 0.11 3.53
N SER A 50 5.37 1.15 3.11
CA SER A 50 6.01 2.11 4.01
C SER A 50 6.17 3.45 3.29
N CYS A 51 6.34 4.50 4.09
CA CYS A 51 6.62 5.83 3.56
C CYS A 51 7.67 6.49 4.44
N SER A 52 8.76 6.95 3.83
CA SER A 52 9.83 7.61 4.58
C SER A 52 9.50 9.10 4.80
N ALA A 53 10.29 9.75 5.67
CA ALA A 53 10.16 11.18 5.91
C ALA A 53 10.41 12.01 4.64
N ARG A 54 11.11 11.44 3.67
CA ARG A 54 11.36 12.09 2.37
C ARG A 54 10.28 11.78 1.35
N ARG A 55 9.18 11.15 1.77
CA ARG A 55 8.06 10.81 0.91
C ARG A 55 8.39 9.78 -0.15
N ASN A 56 9.33 8.88 0.16
CA ASN A 56 9.62 7.73 -0.68
C ASN A 56 8.73 6.57 -0.21
N ILE A 57 7.92 6.05 -1.12
CA ILE A 57 6.95 5.01 -0.80
C ILE A 57 7.46 3.67 -1.32
N ASN A 58 7.41 2.65 -0.48
CA ASN A 58 7.70 1.28 -0.85
C ASN A 58 6.43 0.47 -0.72
N LEU A 59 6.14 -0.38 -1.70
CA LEU A 59 4.95 -1.22 -1.72
C LEU A 59 5.35 -2.66 -1.94
N SER A 60 4.80 -3.57 -1.14
CA SER A 60 5.04 -4.99 -1.33
C SER A 60 4.28 -5.49 -2.56
N PHE A 61 4.91 -6.37 -3.36
CA PHE A 61 4.20 -6.96 -4.49
C PHE A 61 3.05 -7.86 -4.04
N TYR A 62 3.02 -8.29 -2.77
CA TYR A 62 1.91 -9.07 -2.25
C TYR A 62 0.60 -8.27 -2.20
N LEU A 63 0.66 -6.95 -2.34
CA LEU A 63 -0.53 -6.11 -2.39
C LEU A 63 -1.51 -6.54 -3.49
N VAL A 64 -0.99 -7.05 -4.62
CA VAL A 64 -1.87 -7.45 -5.73
C VAL A 64 -2.76 -8.64 -5.40
N LEU A 65 -2.47 -9.33 -4.29
CA LEU A 65 -3.31 -10.44 -3.81
C LEU A 65 -4.52 -9.95 -3.00
N LEU A 66 -4.56 -8.69 -2.63
CA LEU A 66 -5.65 -8.14 -1.84
C LEU A 66 -6.84 -7.75 -2.72
N PRO A 67 -8.06 -7.74 -2.15
CA PRO A 67 -9.19 -7.10 -2.82
C PRO A 67 -8.87 -5.64 -3.13
N LYS A 68 -9.43 -5.13 -4.20
CA LYS A 68 -9.11 -3.77 -4.68
C LYS A 68 -9.30 -2.70 -3.61
N HIS A 69 -10.38 -2.78 -2.82
CA HIS A 69 -10.64 -1.77 -1.78
C HIS A 69 -9.57 -1.76 -0.70
N LEU A 70 -8.93 -2.91 -0.43
CA LEU A 70 -7.84 -2.98 0.53
C LEU A 70 -6.52 -2.53 -0.08
N ILE A 71 -6.31 -2.76 -1.38
CA ILE A 71 -5.18 -2.17 -2.09
C ILE A 71 -5.25 -0.66 -1.95
N ASP A 72 -6.40 -0.07 -2.28
CA ASP A 72 -6.59 1.37 -2.18
C ASP A 72 -6.38 1.87 -0.75
N TYR A 73 -6.85 1.12 0.25
CA TYR A 73 -6.65 1.49 1.64
C TYR A 73 -5.16 1.59 1.98
N VAL A 74 -4.36 0.60 1.57
CA VAL A 74 -2.92 0.62 1.84
C VAL A 74 -2.25 1.79 1.12
N LEU A 75 -2.62 2.04 -0.14
CA LEU A 75 -2.07 3.16 -0.89
C LEU A 75 -2.41 4.50 -0.22
N LEU A 76 -3.65 4.67 0.24
CA LEU A 76 -4.07 5.88 0.95
C LEU A 76 -3.38 6.00 2.31
N HIS A 77 -3.14 4.88 2.99
CA HIS A 77 -2.40 4.86 4.25
C HIS A 77 -0.99 5.41 4.05
N GLU A 78 -0.28 4.93 3.03
CA GLU A 78 1.07 5.42 2.76
C GLU A 78 1.07 6.86 2.28
N LEU A 79 0.11 7.24 1.44
CA LEU A 79 -0.01 8.63 1.00
C LEU A 79 -0.31 9.59 2.16
N SER A 80 -1.07 9.12 3.16
CA SER A 80 -1.34 9.95 4.34
C SER A 80 -0.07 10.27 5.09
N HIS A 81 0.92 9.37 5.07
CA HIS A 81 2.23 9.62 5.69
C HIS A 81 3.04 10.70 4.98
N THR A 82 2.70 11.09 3.78
CA THR A 82 3.38 12.21 3.12
C THR A 82 3.06 13.54 3.82
N ARG A 83 1.96 13.57 4.56
CA ARG A 83 1.53 14.75 5.30
C ARG A 83 1.64 14.57 6.81
N GLU A 84 1.30 13.38 7.32
CA GLU A 84 1.32 13.07 8.76
C GLU A 84 2.15 11.81 8.99
N MET A 85 3.42 12.00 9.37
CA MET A 85 4.34 10.86 9.51
C MET A 85 3.97 9.91 10.64
N ASN A 86 3.48 10.43 11.77
CA ASN A 86 3.15 9.63 12.93
C ASN A 86 1.69 9.16 12.88
N HIS A 87 1.41 7.98 13.45
CA HIS A 87 0.06 7.46 13.54
C HIS A 87 -0.72 8.11 14.69
N GLY A 88 -0.72 9.44 14.73
CA GLY A 88 -1.48 10.19 15.73
C GLY A 88 -2.87 10.56 15.23
N GLU A 89 -3.56 11.43 15.97
CA GLU A 89 -4.91 11.85 15.63
C GLU A 89 -5.03 12.45 14.24
N ARG A 90 -4.03 13.25 13.82
CA ARG A 90 -4.08 13.91 12.52
C ARG A 90 -3.97 12.90 11.37
N PHE A 91 -3.15 11.87 11.55
CA PHE A 91 -3.01 10.81 10.56
C PHE A 91 -4.35 10.08 10.39
N TRP A 92 -4.93 9.63 11.49
CA TRP A 92 -6.18 8.88 11.42
C TRP A 92 -7.35 9.73 10.93
N ALA A 93 -7.37 11.02 11.28
CA ALA A 93 -8.38 11.93 10.77
C ALA A 93 -8.27 12.09 9.26
N LEU A 94 -7.04 12.24 8.76
CA LEU A 94 -6.80 12.34 7.31
C LEU A 94 -7.21 11.06 6.60
N LEU A 95 -6.75 9.90 7.09
CA LEU A 95 -7.06 8.62 6.46
C LEU A 95 -8.57 8.35 6.50
N ASP A 96 -9.23 8.74 7.58
CA ASP A 96 -10.68 8.58 7.70
C ASP A 96 -11.40 9.44 6.66
N GLU A 97 -10.94 10.68 6.46
CA GLU A 97 -11.47 11.55 5.42
C GLU A 97 -11.31 10.94 4.03
N LEU A 98 -10.13 10.38 3.74
CA LEU A 98 -9.83 9.77 2.44
C LEU A 98 -10.63 8.49 2.19
N THR A 99 -11.07 7.81 3.25
CA THR A 99 -11.80 6.55 3.16
C THR A 99 -13.28 6.70 3.54
N GLU A 100 -13.77 7.93 3.61
CA GLU A 100 -15.18 8.22 3.91
C GLU A 100 -15.63 7.64 5.26
N GLY A 101 -14.75 7.75 6.27
CA GLY A 101 -15.04 7.30 7.63
C GLY A 101 -14.79 5.82 7.86
N LYS A 102 -14.14 5.12 6.92
CA LYS A 102 -13.99 3.67 7.00
C LYS A 102 -12.58 3.21 7.39
N ALA A 103 -11.70 4.13 7.83
CA ALA A 103 -10.29 3.78 8.07
C ALA A 103 -10.15 2.62 9.06
N GLN A 104 -10.84 2.66 10.20
CA GLN A 104 -10.71 1.61 11.22
C GLN A 104 -11.31 0.28 10.75
N ALA A 105 -12.42 0.32 10.03
CA ALA A 105 -13.05 -0.88 9.50
C ALA A 105 -12.14 -1.55 8.47
N LEU A 106 -11.53 -0.76 7.58
CA LEU A 106 -10.60 -1.27 6.57
C LEU A 106 -9.32 -1.82 7.21
N ARG A 107 -8.82 -1.14 8.24
CA ARG A 107 -7.66 -1.61 8.99
C ARG A 107 -7.94 -2.98 9.62
N LYS A 108 -9.11 -3.14 10.20
CA LYS A 108 -9.51 -4.40 10.81
C LYS A 108 -9.64 -5.51 9.77
N GLU A 109 -10.22 -5.19 8.64
CA GLU A 109 -10.36 -6.16 7.54
C GLU A 109 -9.00 -6.59 7.01
N LEU A 110 -8.08 -5.64 6.82
CA LEU A 110 -6.74 -5.92 6.32
C LEU A 110 -5.99 -6.91 7.22
N LYS A 111 -6.23 -6.91 8.51
CA LYS A 111 -5.57 -7.82 9.46
C LYS A 111 -5.89 -9.29 9.20
N GLN A 112 -6.92 -9.59 8.39
CA GLN A 112 -7.27 -10.95 8.03
C GLN A 112 -6.40 -11.51 6.89
N TYR A 113 -5.56 -10.70 6.30
CA TYR A 113 -4.71 -11.06 5.17
C TYR A 113 -3.24 -11.08 5.56
N ARG A 114 -2.44 -11.85 4.82
CA ARG A 114 -1.02 -11.99 5.07
C ARG A 114 -0.21 -11.75 3.81
N THR A 115 1.02 -11.25 3.99
CA THR A 115 1.97 -11.04 2.89
C THR A 115 2.72 -12.33 2.60
N GLU A 116 2.01 -13.35 2.14
CA GLU A 116 2.61 -14.66 1.83
C GLU A 116 1.81 -15.39 0.76
N ILE A 117 2.47 -16.36 0.17
CA ILE A 117 1.88 -17.24 -0.82
C ILE A 117 1.47 -18.55 -0.16
#